data_08bc73232a9f081ea7b2a94ade5d1106
#
_entry.id   08bc73232a9f081ea7b2a94ade5d1106
#
_cell.length_a   1.000
_cell.length_b   1.000
_cell.length_c   1.000
_cell.angle_alpha   90.00
_cell.angle_beta   90.00
_cell.angle_gamma   90.00
#
_symmetry.space_group_name_H-M   'P 1'
#
loop_
_entity.id
_entity.type
_entity.pdbx_description
1 polymer ?
#
loop_
_entity_poly.entity_id
_entity_poly.type
_entity_poly.pdbx_seq_one_letter_code
_entity_poly.pdbx_strand_id
1 'polypeptide(L)'
;MSPNSILPLLLGLAWLLPLASFALLVLVGPRLGKHGRLSAHVATTAIGAGFVLSLVALVVWLAQPAQPAAQHEAHVVHAPTSANHTTDAHHAPAAPARPAISGDWYTLARFGALELTIGYYIDALTVTMFCMVTLIATCIHVYSSGYMHEELHDVTDPLVQVQGKPLVRAGRYARFFQYLSLFCFSMLGLVVAGNIAMVFVFWELVGICSYFLIGFYRERQSASNAANKAFIVNRVGDFGMIVGLMVIWTTLGTFSFADVKDAEGHVVRPGIFSQVRPAEGGHALIVPDGMVKAAAQDEVAKIVRATPGHLRAVAAVEAEVPRWREMGYGYGLLMLARLGIFCGCIGKSAQFPLH
;
A
#
# COMPACT_ATOMS: atom_id res chain seq x y z
N MET A 1 -6.34 21.13 -17.92
CA MET A 1 -5.49 20.16 -17.17
C MET A 1 -5.78 18.78 -17.71
N SER A 2 -4.75 18.00 -17.97
CA SER A 2 -4.93 16.61 -18.42
C SER A 2 -5.46 15.75 -17.27
N PRO A 3 -6.22 14.66 -17.51
CA PRO A 3 -6.65 13.73 -16.48
C PRO A 3 -5.50 13.19 -15.64
N ASN A 4 -4.33 13.02 -16.25
CA ASN A 4 -3.11 12.56 -15.59
C ASN A 4 -2.57 13.52 -14.52
N SER A 5 -2.91 14.80 -14.57
CA SER A 5 -2.53 15.79 -13.55
C SER A 5 -3.65 16.07 -12.55
N ILE A 6 -4.92 15.90 -12.95
CA ILE A 6 -6.07 16.17 -12.08
C ILE A 6 -6.27 15.06 -11.04
N LEU A 7 -6.17 13.79 -11.43
CA LEU A 7 -6.44 12.65 -10.54
C LEU A 7 -5.48 12.59 -9.34
N PRO A 8 -4.13 12.69 -9.53
CA PRO A 8 -3.22 12.75 -8.39
C PRO A 8 -3.46 13.94 -7.46
N LEU A 9 -3.88 15.09 -8.03
CA LEU A 9 -4.19 16.26 -7.23
C LEU A 9 -5.45 16.06 -6.39
N LEU A 10 -6.55 15.54 -6.97
CA LEU A 10 -7.81 15.29 -6.26
C LEU A 10 -7.64 14.27 -5.15
N LEU A 11 -7.00 13.12 -5.45
CA LEU A 11 -6.77 12.06 -4.47
C LEU A 11 -5.74 12.48 -3.42
N GLY A 12 -4.70 13.23 -3.81
CA GLY A 12 -3.72 13.81 -2.88
C GLY A 12 -4.34 14.79 -1.89
N LEU A 13 -5.22 15.69 -2.36
CA LEU A 13 -5.97 16.59 -1.49
C LEU A 13 -6.92 15.81 -0.58
N ALA A 14 -7.68 14.84 -1.12
CA ALA A 14 -8.57 13.99 -0.34
C ALA A 14 -7.83 13.21 0.75
N TRP A 15 -6.60 12.77 0.46
CA TRP A 15 -5.72 12.10 1.41
C TRP A 15 -5.21 13.01 2.52
N LEU A 16 -4.84 14.27 2.20
CA LEU A 16 -4.27 15.21 3.16
C LEU A 16 -5.31 15.88 4.08
N LEU A 17 -6.59 15.92 3.68
CA LEU A 17 -7.65 16.53 4.49
C LEU A 17 -7.80 15.89 5.89
N PRO A 18 -7.83 14.56 6.06
CA PRO A 18 -7.85 13.94 7.39
C PRO A 18 -6.59 14.25 8.21
N LEU A 19 -5.42 14.36 7.58
CA LEU A 19 -4.19 14.77 8.27
C LEU A 19 -4.28 16.20 8.78
N ALA A 20 -4.77 17.13 7.96
CA ALA A 20 -4.98 18.51 8.36
C ALA A 20 -5.99 18.62 9.51
N SER A 21 -7.07 17.83 9.45
CA SER A 21 -8.03 17.70 10.54
C SER A 21 -7.37 17.17 11.82
N PHE A 22 -6.58 16.09 11.71
CA PHE A 22 -5.83 15.55 12.85
C PHE A 22 -4.91 16.60 13.48
N ALA A 23 -4.10 17.28 12.68
CA ALA A 23 -3.18 18.32 13.16
C ALA A 23 -3.94 19.47 13.86
N LEU A 24 -5.03 19.95 13.27
CA LEU A 24 -5.87 20.96 13.86
C LEU A 24 -6.46 20.50 15.20
N LEU A 25 -6.97 19.27 15.26
CA LEU A 25 -7.57 18.72 16.46
C LEU A 25 -6.54 18.45 17.57
N VAL A 26 -5.30 18.13 17.23
CA VAL A 26 -4.20 18.01 18.21
C VAL A 26 -3.88 19.37 18.84
N LEU A 27 -3.82 20.41 18.02
CA LEU A 27 -3.45 21.76 18.48
C LEU A 27 -4.56 22.46 19.28
N VAL A 28 -5.80 22.35 18.81
CA VAL A 28 -6.91 23.15 19.35
C VAL A 28 -8.16 22.33 19.74
N GLY A 29 -8.16 21.02 19.53
CA GLY A 29 -9.34 20.14 19.70
C GLY A 29 -10.09 20.33 21.03
N PRO A 30 -9.42 20.29 22.21
CA PRO A 30 -10.10 20.47 23.50
C PRO A 30 -10.70 21.87 23.70
N ARG A 31 -10.23 22.87 22.91
CA ARG A 31 -10.70 24.26 22.97
C ARG A 31 -11.79 24.56 21.94
N LEU A 32 -12.08 23.64 21.01
CA LEU A 32 -13.09 23.79 19.97
C LEU A 32 -14.51 23.62 20.53
N GLY A 33 -15.07 24.72 21.02
CA GLY A 33 -16.40 24.75 21.62
C GLY A 33 -16.44 24.20 23.06
N LYS A 34 -17.65 24.06 23.63
CA LYS A 34 -17.82 23.49 24.98
C LYS A 34 -17.38 22.02 24.94
N HIS A 35 -16.33 21.69 25.70
CA HIS A 35 -15.78 20.33 25.85
C HIS A 35 -15.29 19.69 24.54
N GLY A 36 -14.94 20.49 23.52
CA GLY A 36 -14.43 19.97 22.25
C GLY A 36 -15.50 19.44 21.30
N ARG A 37 -16.77 19.82 21.47
CA ARG A 37 -17.90 19.34 20.64
C ARG A 37 -17.69 19.59 19.14
N LEU A 38 -17.06 20.69 18.74
CA LEU A 38 -16.80 21.01 17.35
C LEU A 38 -15.76 20.07 16.70
N SER A 39 -15.01 19.30 17.49
CA SER A 39 -14.02 18.37 16.98
C SER A 39 -14.63 17.32 16.03
N ALA A 40 -15.83 16.82 16.36
CA ALA A 40 -16.54 15.89 15.49
C ALA A 40 -16.91 16.55 14.15
N HIS A 41 -17.40 17.79 14.18
CA HIS A 41 -17.76 18.49 12.93
C HIS A 41 -16.55 18.75 12.05
N VAL A 42 -15.40 19.16 12.63
CA VAL A 42 -14.15 19.35 11.90
C VAL A 42 -13.69 18.04 11.24
N ALA A 43 -13.67 16.95 12.00
CA ALA A 43 -13.26 15.65 11.46
C ALA A 43 -14.23 15.14 10.38
N THR A 44 -15.55 15.24 10.63
CA THR A 44 -16.57 14.79 9.67
C THR A 44 -16.56 15.62 8.39
N THR A 45 -16.39 16.94 8.48
CA THR A 45 -16.32 17.78 7.28
C THR A 45 -15.07 17.52 6.48
N ALA A 46 -13.93 17.27 7.13
CA ALA A 46 -12.69 16.93 6.44
C ALA A 46 -12.79 15.63 5.64
N ILE A 47 -13.31 14.55 6.26
CA ILE A 47 -13.46 13.28 5.55
C ILE A 47 -14.60 13.32 4.53
N GLY A 48 -15.70 14.03 4.81
CA GLY A 48 -16.81 14.25 3.88
C GLY A 48 -16.37 15.05 2.63
N ALA A 49 -15.53 16.07 2.80
CA ALA A 49 -14.90 16.76 1.68
C ALA A 49 -13.97 15.82 0.89
N GLY A 50 -13.21 14.96 1.60
CA GLY A 50 -12.43 13.89 0.97
C GLY A 50 -13.28 12.93 0.14
N PHE A 51 -14.48 12.58 0.62
CA PHE A 51 -15.44 11.76 -0.14
C PHE A 51 -15.92 12.47 -1.40
N VAL A 52 -16.26 13.75 -1.32
CA VAL A 52 -16.68 14.53 -2.52
C VAL A 52 -15.56 14.57 -3.55
N LEU A 53 -14.31 14.83 -3.12
CA LEU A 53 -13.15 14.83 -4.02
C LEU A 53 -12.90 13.46 -4.65
N SER A 54 -13.06 12.38 -3.88
CA SER A 54 -12.89 11.02 -4.41
C SER A 54 -14.00 10.63 -5.39
N LEU A 55 -15.24 11.11 -5.17
CA LEU A 55 -16.34 10.93 -6.10
C LEU A 55 -16.10 11.68 -7.42
N VAL A 56 -15.60 12.92 -7.36
CA VAL A 56 -15.18 13.68 -8.54
C VAL A 56 -14.05 12.94 -9.27
N ALA A 57 -13.06 12.41 -8.53
CA ALA A 57 -12.00 11.61 -9.13
C ALA A 57 -12.53 10.35 -9.83
N LEU A 58 -13.52 9.67 -9.24
CA LEU A 58 -14.18 8.51 -9.86
C LEU A 58 -14.88 8.91 -11.16
N VAL A 59 -15.62 10.02 -11.19
CA VAL A 59 -16.28 10.51 -12.39
C VAL A 59 -15.23 10.86 -13.47
N VAL A 60 -14.15 11.56 -13.10
CA VAL A 60 -13.05 11.89 -14.04
C VAL A 60 -12.40 10.62 -14.57
N TRP A 61 -12.19 9.61 -13.73
CA TRP A 61 -11.64 8.30 -14.14
C TRP A 61 -12.57 7.58 -15.13
N LEU A 62 -13.87 7.54 -14.85
CA LEU A 62 -14.86 6.90 -15.72
C LEU A 62 -15.05 7.64 -17.06
N ALA A 63 -14.86 8.94 -17.08
CA ALA A 63 -14.92 9.74 -18.32
C ALA A 63 -13.71 9.56 -19.25
N GLN A 64 -12.62 8.94 -18.76
CA GLN A 64 -11.47 8.64 -19.63
C GLN A 64 -11.84 7.55 -20.67
N PRO A 65 -11.45 7.74 -21.94
CA PRO A 65 -11.65 6.70 -22.94
C PRO A 65 -10.85 5.44 -22.56
N ALA A 66 -11.52 4.29 -22.58
CA ALA A 66 -10.82 3.02 -22.44
C ALA A 66 -9.95 2.82 -23.68
N GLN A 67 -8.65 2.63 -23.50
CA GLN A 67 -7.75 2.32 -24.61
C GLN A 67 -7.85 0.81 -24.92
N PRO A 68 -7.89 0.42 -26.22
CA PRO A 68 -7.67 -0.97 -26.57
C PRO A 68 -6.31 -1.37 -25.98
N ALA A 69 -6.21 -2.60 -25.45
CA ALA A 69 -4.95 -3.09 -24.90
C ALA A 69 -3.85 -2.84 -25.95
N ALA A 70 -2.95 -1.89 -25.66
CA ALA A 70 -1.86 -1.59 -26.55
C ALA A 70 -1.02 -2.86 -26.66
N GLN A 71 -0.94 -3.43 -27.87
CA GLN A 71 0.11 -4.35 -28.20
C GLN A 71 1.41 -3.57 -27.99
N HIS A 72 2.09 -3.80 -26.87
CA HIS A 72 3.45 -3.33 -26.72
C HIS A 72 4.25 -4.02 -27.83
N GLU A 73 4.58 -3.26 -28.86
CA GLU A 73 5.58 -3.65 -29.82
C GLU A 73 6.89 -3.86 -29.04
N ALA A 74 7.10 -5.11 -28.65
CA ALA A 74 8.40 -5.55 -28.19
C ALA A 74 9.33 -5.43 -29.40
N HIS A 75 10.33 -4.59 -29.32
CA HIS A 75 11.49 -4.65 -30.19
C HIS A 75 12.13 -6.01 -30.01
N VAL A 76 11.66 -7.00 -30.76
CA VAL A 76 12.24 -8.32 -30.82
C VAL A 76 13.47 -8.22 -31.72
N VAL A 77 14.62 -8.31 -31.09
CA VAL A 77 15.86 -8.73 -31.79
C VAL A 77 15.60 -10.16 -32.24
N HIS A 78 15.37 -10.36 -33.53
CA HIS A 78 15.14 -11.65 -34.13
C HIS A 78 16.37 -12.57 -33.95
N ALA A 79 16.15 -13.67 -33.22
CA ALA A 79 16.91 -14.88 -33.42
C ALA A 79 15.98 -15.90 -34.08
N PRO A 80 16.40 -16.61 -35.15
CA PRO A 80 15.56 -17.53 -35.88
C PRO A 80 15.50 -18.87 -35.16
N THR A 81 14.33 -19.31 -34.75
CA THR A 81 14.14 -20.72 -34.36
C THR A 81 12.82 -21.23 -34.85
N SER A 82 12.95 -22.32 -35.62
CA SER A 82 11.92 -23.13 -36.18
C SER A 82 11.15 -23.96 -35.14
N ALA A 83 9.92 -24.29 -35.52
CA ALA A 83 9.13 -25.48 -35.24
C ALA A 83 7.85 -25.31 -34.42
N ASN A 84 6.74 -25.39 -35.15
CA ASN A 84 5.43 -25.94 -34.85
C ASN A 84 5.14 -26.49 -33.45
N HIS A 85 4.22 -25.84 -32.77
CA HIS A 85 3.13 -26.51 -32.05
C HIS A 85 1.89 -25.62 -32.08
N THR A 86 0.94 -25.99 -32.91
CA THR A 86 -0.44 -25.49 -32.94
C THR A 86 -1.17 -25.98 -31.68
N THR A 87 -1.45 -25.08 -30.77
CA THR A 87 -2.59 -25.20 -29.87
C THR A 87 -3.32 -23.86 -29.93
N ASP A 88 -4.41 -23.87 -30.69
CA ASP A 88 -5.41 -22.80 -30.72
C ASP A 88 -6.07 -22.64 -29.33
N ALA A 89 -5.42 -21.95 -28.45
CA ALA A 89 -6.09 -21.35 -27.29
C ALA A 89 -6.75 -20.07 -27.81
N HIS A 90 -8.07 -20.08 -27.96
CA HIS A 90 -8.87 -18.88 -28.21
C HIS A 90 -8.51 -17.81 -27.17
N HIS A 91 -7.61 -16.91 -27.54
CA HIS A 91 -7.34 -15.69 -26.78
C HIS A 91 -8.56 -14.79 -26.97
N ALA A 92 -9.47 -14.79 -25.99
CA ALA A 92 -10.47 -13.74 -25.91
C ALA A 92 -9.73 -12.39 -25.93
N PRO A 93 -10.16 -11.41 -26.77
CA PRO A 93 -9.52 -10.10 -26.82
C PRO A 93 -9.51 -9.51 -25.41
N ALA A 94 -8.35 -9.08 -24.94
CA ALA A 94 -8.22 -8.46 -23.64
C ALA A 94 -9.18 -7.27 -23.55
N ALA A 95 -9.98 -7.22 -22.50
CA ALA A 95 -10.96 -6.15 -22.32
C ALA A 95 -10.23 -4.81 -22.33
N PRO A 96 -10.81 -3.75 -22.95
CA PRO A 96 -10.21 -2.44 -23.01
C PRO A 96 -9.98 -1.93 -21.58
N ALA A 97 -8.72 -1.68 -21.23
CA ALA A 97 -8.30 -1.23 -19.92
C ALA A 97 -7.85 0.23 -19.95
N ARG A 98 -8.10 0.96 -18.85
CA ARG A 98 -7.54 2.29 -18.68
C ARG A 98 -6.13 2.14 -18.12
N PRO A 99 -5.12 2.86 -18.66
CA PRO A 99 -3.75 2.79 -18.14
C PRO A 99 -3.69 3.34 -16.72
N ALA A 100 -2.91 2.68 -15.86
CA ALA A 100 -2.64 3.18 -14.53
C ALA A 100 -1.79 4.47 -14.61
N ILE A 101 -2.06 5.41 -13.70
CA ILE A 101 -1.31 6.66 -13.56
C ILE A 101 -0.42 6.55 -12.33
N SER A 102 0.88 6.66 -12.53
CA SER A 102 1.87 6.58 -11.46
C SER A 102 2.81 7.77 -11.47
N GLY A 103 3.35 8.10 -10.30
CA GLY A 103 4.34 9.16 -10.16
C GLY A 103 4.69 9.39 -8.70
N ASP A 104 5.61 10.31 -8.48
CA ASP A 104 6.08 10.67 -7.15
C ASP A 104 5.71 12.12 -6.83
N TRP A 105 5.14 12.34 -5.64
CA TRP A 105 4.92 13.69 -5.10
C TRP A 105 6.18 14.23 -4.44
N TYR A 106 6.92 13.35 -3.73
CA TYR A 106 8.09 13.78 -2.96
C TYR A 106 9.06 12.62 -2.73
N THR A 107 10.36 12.88 -2.88
CA THR A 107 11.42 11.93 -2.53
C THR A 107 11.88 12.18 -1.10
N LEU A 108 11.64 11.21 -0.20
CA LEU A 108 12.01 11.30 1.21
C LEU A 108 13.50 11.12 1.42
N ALA A 109 14.07 10.11 0.77
CA ALA A 109 15.47 9.74 0.93
C ALA A 109 15.97 8.97 -0.28
N ARG A 110 17.27 9.09 -0.55
CA ARG A 110 17.97 8.37 -1.61
C ARG A 110 19.25 7.78 -1.05
N PHE A 111 19.38 6.45 -1.12
CA PHE A 111 20.51 5.68 -0.61
C PHE A 111 21.06 4.81 -1.75
N GLY A 112 21.99 5.33 -2.53
CA GLY A 112 22.48 4.66 -3.73
C GLY A 112 21.36 4.41 -4.74
N ALA A 113 21.05 3.15 -5.02
CA ALA A 113 19.95 2.76 -5.90
C ALA A 113 18.57 2.77 -5.22
N LEU A 114 18.51 2.82 -3.89
CA LEU A 114 17.26 2.87 -3.13
C LEU A 114 16.71 4.29 -3.09
N GLU A 115 15.53 4.47 -3.63
CA GLU A 115 14.76 5.70 -3.53
C GLU A 115 13.49 5.43 -2.73
N LEU A 116 13.35 6.15 -1.62
CA LEU A 116 12.13 6.13 -0.81
C LEU A 116 11.31 7.37 -1.18
N THR A 117 10.20 7.16 -1.85
CA THR A 117 9.35 8.24 -2.34
C THR A 117 7.95 8.18 -1.72
N ILE A 118 7.33 9.34 -1.55
CA ILE A 118 5.88 9.45 -1.39
C ILE A 118 5.32 9.52 -2.81
N GLY A 119 4.98 8.35 -3.33
CA GLY A 119 4.47 8.20 -4.68
C GLY A 119 3.02 7.74 -4.69
N TYR A 120 2.42 7.77 -5.87
CA TYR A 120 1.06 7.29 -6.10
C TYR A 120 1.00 6.29 -7.24
N TYR A 121 0.09 5.35 -7.12
CA TYR A 121 -0.30 4.42 -8.18
C TYR A 121 -1.82 4.39 -8.26
N ILE A 122 -2.36 5.01 -9.31
CA ILE A 122 -3.79 5.23 -9.49
C ILE A 122 -4.29 4.36 -10.63
N ASP A 123 -5.09 3.37 -10.28
CA ASP A 123 -5.80 2.50 -11.19
C ASP A 123 -7.31 2.46 -10.85
N ALA A 124 -8.07 1.62 -11.54
CA ALA A 124 -9.49 1.48 -11.27
C ALA A 124 -9.77 1.02 -9.84
N LEU A 125 -8.92 0.15 -9.29
CA LEU A 125 -9.06 -0.35 -7.92
C LEU A 125 -8.80 0.76 -6.91
N THR A 126 -7.72 1.53 -7.08
CA THR A 126 -7.36 2.66 -6.21
C THR A 126 -8.49 3.68 -6.13
N VAL A 127 -9.05 4.11 -7.27
CA VAL A 127 -10.12 5.11 -7.30
C VAL A 127 -11.40 4.59 -6.64
N THR A 128 -11.77 3.34 -6.93
CA THR A 128 -12.95 2.69 -6.32
C THR A 128 -12.79 2.53 -4.82
N MET A 129 -11.63 2.05 -4.38
CA MET A 129 -11.32 1.88 -2.95
C MET A 129 -11.29 3.22 -2.21
N PHE A 130 -10.74 4.27 -2.84
CA PHE A 130 -10.73 5.59 -2.26
C PHE A 130 -12.15 6.13 -2.01
N CYS A 131 -13.03 5.98 -3.00
CA CYS A 131 -14.42 6.38 -2.89
C CYS A 131 -15.16 5.57 -1.81
N MET A 132 -14.97 4.25 -1.78
CA MET A 132 -15.60 3.37 -0.78
C MET A 132 -15.11 3.69 0.64
N VAL A 133 -13.79 3.83 0.84
CA VAL A 133 -13.21 4.09 2.16
C VAL A 133 -13.65 5.46 2.68
N THR A 134 -13.64 6.50 1.85
CA THR A 134 -14.07 7.85 2.28
C THR A 134 -15.56 7.92 2.57
N LEU A 135 -16.41 7.20 1.82
CA LEU A 135 -17.84 7.09 2.10
C LEU A 135 -18.09 6.43 3.46
N ILE A 136 -17.53 5.23 3.66
CA ILE A 136 -17.71 4.48 4.91
C ILE A 136 -17.15 5.26 6.11
N ALA A 137 -15.98 5.86 5.95
CA ALA A 137 -15.39 6.68 7.00
C ALA A 137 -16.25 7.90 7.35
N THR A 138 -16.89 8.55 6.36
CA THR A 138 -17.83 9.64 6.60
C THR A 138 -19.02 9.16 7.41
N CYS A 139 -19.62 8.01 7.06
CA CYS A 139 -20.71 7.42 7.82
C CYS A 139 -20.30 7.09 9.27
N ILE A 140 -19.10 6.55 9.47
CA ILE A 140 -18.54 6.26 10.79
C ILE A 140 -18.36 7.55 11.61
N HIS A 141 -17.84 8.62 11.02
CA HIS A 141 -17.68 9.90 11.74
C HIS A 141 -19.02 10.49 12.17
N VAL A 142 -20.03 10.47 11.29
CA VAL A 142 -21.39 10.93 11.61
C VAL A 142 -21.97 10.09 12.76
N TYR A 143 -21.92 8.76 12.65
CA TYR A 143 -22.39 7.86 13.69
C TYR A 143 -21.66 8.09 15.03
N SER A 144 -20.34 8.19 14.98
CA SER A 144 -19.49 8.38 16.17
C SER A 144 -19.76 9.70 16.89
N SER A 145 -20.25 10.72 16.19
CA SER A 145 -20.60 12.00 16.81
C SER A 145 -21.72 11.86 17.84
N GLY A 146 -22.68 10.96 17.59
CA GLY A 146 -23.71 10.60 18.57
C GLY A 146 -23.24 9.55 19.57
N TYR A 147 -22.56 8.50 19.09
CA TYR A 147 -22.11 7.39 19.93
C TYR A 147 -21.16 7.84 21.05
N MET A 148 -20.25 8.77 20.77
CA MET A 148 -19.27 9.28 21.73
C MET A 148 -19.77 10.49 22.53
N HIS A 149 -21.07 10.82 22.48
CA HIS A 149 -21.64 12.01 23.10
C HIS A 149 -21.38 12.09 24.61
N GLU A 150 -21.38 10.94 25.31
CA GLU A 150 -21.08 10.89 26.76
C GLU A 150 -19.66 11.40 27.09
N GLU A 151 -18.70 11.26 26.17
CA GLU A 151 -17.33 11.73 26.32
C GLU A 151 -17.19 13.27 26.23
N LEU A 152 -18.27 14.01 26.05
CA LEU A 152 -18.29 15.47 26.18
C LEU A 152 -18.28 15.95 27.63
N HIS A 153 -18.63 15.08 28.57
CA HIS A 153 -18.71 15.39 30.00
C HIS A 153 -17.75 14.50 30.78
N ASP A 154 -17.68 14.75 32.09
CA ASP A 154 -16.97 13.85 32.99
C ASP A 154 -17.70 12.49 33.02
N VAL A 155 -16.94 11.44 32.78
CA VAL A 155 -17.44 10.05 32.69
C VAL A 155 -17.14 9.34 34.00
N THR A 156 -18.18 8.78 34.62
CA THR A 156 -18.04 7.86 35.75
C THR A 156 -18.02 6.43 35.22
N ASP A 157 -16.89 5.74 35.35
CA ASP A 157 -16.75 4.35 34.91
C ASP A 157 -16.99 3.39 36.08
N PRO A 158 -18.13 2.69 36.13
CA PRO A 158 -18.45 1.78 37.22
C PRO A 158 -17.62 0.49 37.20
N LEU A 159 -16.99 0.15 36.06
CA LEU A 159 -16.20 -1.04 35.90
C LEU A 159 -14.76 -0.89 36.43
N VAL A 160 -14.33 0.35 36.69
CA VAL A 160 -13.02 0.65 37.25
C VAL A 160 -13.19 1.28 38.61
N GLN A 161 -12.64 0.64 39.64
CA GLN A 161 -12.68 1.15 41.02
C GLN A 161 -11.31 1.68 41.42
N VAL A 162 -11.28 2.88 41.97
CA VAL A 162 -10.10 3.51 42.58
C VAL A 162 -10.42 3.76 44.04
N GLN A 163 -9.70 3.14 44.96
CA GLN A 163 -9.93 3.24 46.40
C GLN A 163 -11.38 2.93 46.83
N GLY A 164 -12.00 1.91 46.16
CA GLY A 164 -13.38 1.48 46.46
C GLY A 164 -14.48 2.40 45.92
N LYS A 165 -14.15 3.39 45.10
CA LYS A 165 -15.12 4.26 44.40
C LYS A 165 -15.00 4.13 42.90
N PRO A 166 -16.10 4.28 42.13
CA PRO A 166 -16.03 4.31 40.67
C PRO A 166 -15.09 5.41 40.18
N LEU A 167 -14.32 5.11 39.14
CA LEU A 167 -13.41 6.07 38.52
C LEU A 167 -14.20 7.21 37.86
N VAL A 168 -13.94 8.45 38.26
CA VAL A 168 -14.43 9.64 37.56
C VAL A 168 -13.27 10.25 36.78
N ARG A 169 -13.46 10.47 35.49
CA ARG A 169 -12.46 11.08 34.60
C ARG A 169 -13.08 12.10 33.66
N ALA A 170 -12.26 13.05 33.21
CA ALA A 170 -12.66 13.98 32.15
C ALA A 170 -12.95 13.24 30.83
N GLY A 171 -13.94 13.71 30.12
CA GLY A 171 -14.28 13.18 28.79
C GLY A 171 -13.17 13.40 27.75
N ARG A 172 -13.13 12.54 26.75
CA ARG A 172 -12.05 12.49 25.74
C ARG A 172 -12.59 12.59 24.31
N TYR A 173 -13.70 13.29 24.13
CA TYR A 173 -14.38 13.41 22.84
C TYR A 173 -13.46 13.86 21.69
N ALA A 174 -12.75 14.96 21.87
CA ALA A 174 -11.82 15.47 20.85
C ALA A 174 -10.71 14.47 20.53
N ARG A 175 -10.20 13.73 21.54
CA ARG A 175 -9.14 12.72 21.35
C ARG A 175 -9.61 11.55 20.48
N PHE A 176 -10.86 11.13 20.60
CA PHE A 176 -11.41 10.10 19.76
C PHE A 176 -11.38 10.50 18.27
N PHE A 177 -11.82 11.70 17.94
CA PHE A 177 -11.81 12.21 16.56
C PHE A 177 -10.40 12.49 16.04
N GLN A 178 -9.42 12.81 16.91
CA GLN A 178 -8.01 12.84 16.53
C GLN A 178 -7.55 11.46 16.02
N TYR A 179 -7.79 10.41 16.79
CA TYR A 179 -7.40 9.05 16.41
C TYR A 179 -8.10 8.59 15.14
N LEU A 180 -9.38 8.90 15.00
CA LEU A 180 -10.16 8.53 13.84
C LEU A 180 -9.70 9.26 12.57
N SER A 181 -9.36 10.56 12.65
CA SER A 181 -8.80 11.33 11.54
C SER A 181 -7.42 10.80 11.12
N LEU A 182 -6.55 10.47 12.07
CA LEU A 182 -5.25 9.86 11.78
C LEU A 182 -5.40 8.48 11.14
N PHE A 183 -6.37 7.69 11.59
CA PHE A 183 -6.71 6.40 10.99
C PHE A 183 -7.13 6.55 9.52
N CYS A 184 -8.02 7.52 9.22
CA CYS A 184 -8.44 7.77 7.84
C CYS A 184 -7.28 8.21 6.95
N PHE A 185 -6.42 9.12 7.42
CA PHE A 185 -5.20 9.49 6.70
C PHE A 185 -4.32 8.27 6.39
N SER A 186 -4.11 7.42 7.39
CA SER A 186 -3.28 6.23 7.25
C SER A 186 -3.86 5.24 6.23
N MET A 187 -5.17 5.02 6.30
CA MET A 187 -5.87 4.10 5.40
C MET A 187 -5.86 4.59 3.94
N LEU A 188 -6.10 5.89 3.73
CA LEU A 188 -6.05 6.48 2.39
C LEU A 188 -4.62 6.50 1.82
N GLY A 189 -3.61 6.74 2.66
CA GLY A 189 -2.20 6.66 2.27
C GLY A 189 -1.79 5.26 1.82
N LEU A 190 -2.32 4.22 2.47
CA LEU A 190 -2.12 2.82 2.07
C LEU A 190 -2.73 2.54 0.70
N VAL A 191 -3.93 3.07 0.43
CA VAL A 191 -4.66 2.84 -0.83
C VAL A 191 -3.98 3.53 -2.02
N VAL A 192 -3.41 4.74 -1.81
CA VAL A 192 -2.80 5.51 -2.91
C VAL A 192 -1.32 5.18 -3.15
N ALA A 193 -0.70 4.39 -2.27
CA ALA A 193 0.74 4.14 -2.28
C ALA A 193 1.27 3.71 -3.64
N GLY A 194 2.32 4.38 -4.12
CA GLY A 194 3.02 4.10 -5.38
C GLY A 194 4.13 3.06 -5.26
N ASN A 195 4.50 2.68 -4.05
CA ASN A 195 5.54 1.71 -3.78
C ASN A 195 5.25 0.90 -2.51
N ILE A 196 5.83 -0.30 -2.43
CA ILE A 196 5.55 -1.22 -1.32
C ILE A 196 6.16 -0.77 0.02
N ALA A 197 7.20 0.06 0.00
CA ALA A 197 7.75 0.65 1.23
C ALA A 197 6.76 1.66 1.84
N MET A 198 6.13 2.48 1.01
CA MET A 198 5.05 3.38 1.44
C MET A 198 3.84 2.60 1.97
N VAL A 199 3.46 1.49 1.31
CA VAL A 199 2.43 0.56 1.83
C VAL A 199 2.81 0.12 3.23
N PHE A 200 4.05 -0.32 3.47
CA PHE A 200 4.48 -0.78 4.79
C PHE A 200 4.41 0.34 5.85
N VAL A 201 4.86 1.55 5.54
CA VAL A 201 4.79 2.69 6.49
C VAL A 201 3.34 2.99 6.89
N PHE A 202 2.41 3.06 5.93
CA PHE A 202 1.01 3.31 6.24
C PHE A 202 0.32 2.11 6.88
N TRP A 203 0.76 0.90 6.55
CA TRP A 203 0.33 -0.33 7.21
C TRP A 203 0.63 -0.30 8.72
N GLU A 204 1.83 0.11 9.08
CA GLU A 204 2.25 0.31 10.47
C GLU A 204 1.43 1.41 11.15
N LEU A 205 1.20 2.51 10.47
CA LEU A 205 0.45 3.64 11.01
C LEU A 205 -1.03 3.27 11.29
N VAL A 206 -1.67 2.49 10.40
CA VAL A 206 -3.00 1.90 10.64
C VAL A 206 -2.99 1.00 11.87
N GLY A 207 -1.90 0.23 12.08
CA GLY A 207 -1.72 -0.61 13.27
C GLY A 207 -1.69 0.19 14.57
N ILE A 208 -0.93 1.29 14.58
CA ILE A 208 -0.86 2.20 15.74
C ILE A 208 -2.21 2.87 16.00
N CYS A 209 -2.90 3.34 14.95
CA CYS A 209 -4.23 3.92 15.10
C CYS A 209 -5.23 2.92 15.68
N SER A 210 -5.17 1.66 15.25
CA SER A 210 -6.00 0.58 15.80
C SER A 210 -5.71 0.36 17.29
N TYR A 211 -4.44 0.36 17.68
CA TYR A 211 -4.05 0.28 19.08
C TYR A 211 -4.68 1.40 19.93
N PHE A 212 -4.63 2.66 19.45
CA PHE A 212 -5.22 3.80 20.14
C PHE A 212 -6.74 3.73 20.24
N LEU A 213 -7.42 3.23 19.21
CA LEU A 213 -8.87 3.11 19.17
C LEU A 213 -9.37 1.95 20.01
N ILE A 214 -8.70 0.78 19.96
CA ILE A 214 -9.04 -0.39 20.79
C ILE A 214 -8.79 -0.07 22.27
N GLY A 215 -7.65 0.55 22.58
CA GLY A 215 -7.25 0.96 23.92
C GLY A 215 -7.83 2.31 24.36
N PHE A 216 -8.89 2.82 23.75
CA PHE A 216 -9.45 4.13 24.07
C PHE A 216 -9.83 4.24 25.55
N TYR A 217 -10.45 3.21 26.09
CA TYR A 217 -10.80 3.07 27.52
C TYR A 217 -9.68 2.36 28.29
N ARG A 218 -8.47 2.94 28.23
CA ARG A 218 -7.23 2.35 28.77
C ARG A 218 -7.28 1.99 30.26
N GLU A 219 -8.17 2.59 31.02
CA GLU A 219 -8.39 2.30 32.44
C GLU A 219 -9.04 0.95 32.67
N ARG A 220 -9.77 0.45 31.66
CA ARG A 220 -10.35 -0.89 31.68
C ARG A 220 -9.29 -1.92 31.29
N GLN A 221 -8.99 -2.84 32.20
CA GLN A 221 -7.99 -3.88 31.96
C GLN A 221 -8.29 -4.70 30.68
N SER A 222 -9.56 -4.96 30.40
CA SER A 222 -9.99 -5.68 29.19
C SER A 222 -9.61 -4.94 27.92
N ALA A 223 -9.85 -3.62 27.85
CA ALA A 223 -9.50 -2.79 26.68
C ALA A 223 -7.99 -2.68 26.51
N SER A 224 -7.25 -2.47 27.60
CA SER A 224 -5.79 -2.40 27.57
C SER A 224 -5.15 -3.72 27.12
N ASN A 225 -5.63 -4.86 27.64
CA ASN A 225 -5.17 -6.18 27.20
C ASN A 225 -5.51 -6.46 25.74
N ALA A 226 -6.71 -6.08 25.27
CA ALA A 226 -7.10 -6.23 23.87
C ALA A 226 -6.23 -5.40 22.93
N ALA A 227 -5.92 -4.15 23.30
CA ALA A 227 -5.04 -3.28 22.54
C ALA A 227 -3.62 -3.86 22.46
N ASN A 228 -3.06 -4.31 23.59
CA ASN A 228 -1.73 -4.95 23.63
C ASN A 228 -1.71 -6.23 22.79
N LYS A 229 -2.74 -7.09 22.89
CA LYS A 229 -2.85 -8.29 22.07
C LYS A 229 -2.83 -7.93 20.58
N ALA A 230 -3.70 -7.00 20.15
CA ALA A 230 -3.76 -6.58 18.76
C ALA A 230 -2.43 -6.01 18.25
N PHE A 231 -1.74 -5.21 19.07
CA PHE A 231 -0.44 -4.64 18.72
C PHE A 231 0.63 -5.72 18.55
N ILE A 232 0.75 -6.65 19.50
CA ILE A 232 1.78 -7.71 19.47
C ILE A 232 1.54 -8.66 18.28
N VAL A 233 0.29 -9.06 18.06
CA VAL A 233 -0.08 -9.94 16.93
C VAL A 233 0.25 -9.30 15.59
N ASN A 234 -0.05 -8.00 15.43
CA ASN A 234 0.33 -7.26 14.24
C ASN A 234 1.85 -7.28 14.03
N ARG A 235 2.66 -7.07 15.10
CA ARG A 235 4.14 -7.08 15.00
C ARG A 235 4.69 -8.42 14.53
N VAL A 236 4.09 -9.53 14.95
CA VAL A 236 4.49 -10.86 14.47
C VAL A 236 4.25 -10.97 12.96
N GLY A 237 3.12 -10.49 12.45
CA GLY A 237 2.84 -10.45 11.02
C GLY A 237 3.78 -9.51 10.27
N ASP A 238 4.02 -8.31 10.82
CA ASP A 238 4.86 -7.28 10.21
C ASP A 238 6.33 -7.71 10.08
N PHE A 239 6.82 -8.55 11.00
CA PHE A 239 8.15 -9.18 10.87
C PHE A 239 8.24 -10.01 9.59
N GLY A 240 7.23 -10.83 9.30
CA GLY A 240 7.17 -11.58 8.04
C GLY A 240 7.15 -10.65 6.82
N MET A 241 6.38 -9.56 6.88
CA MET A 241 6.32 -8.56 5.80
C MET A 241 7.68 -7.91 5.55
N ILE A 242 8.44 -7.55 6.60
CA ILE A 242 9.80 -7.01 6.47
C ILE A 242 10.71 -8.02 5.76
N VAL A 243 10.67 -9.29 6.11
CA VAL A 243 11.44 -10.34 5.42
C VAL A 243 11.07 -10.40 3.94
N GLY A 244 9.77 -10.35 3.60
CA GLY A 244 9.30 -10.28 2.22
C GLY A 244 9.84 -9.06 1.46
N LEU A 245 9.83 -7.88 2.10
CA LEU A 245 10.38 -6.64 1.54
C LEU A 245 11.90 -6.74 1.31
N MET A 246 12.62 -7.36 2.23
CA MET A 246 14.07 -7.58 2.08
C MET A 246 14.38 -8.47 0.88
N VAL A 247 13.60 -9.53 0.67
CA VAL A 247 13.75 -10.39 -0.52
C VAL A 247 13.45 -9.62 -1.80
N ILE A 248 12.36 -8.84 -1.83
CA ILE A 248 12.03 -7.99 -2.99
C ILE A 248 13.18 -7.02 -3.28
N TRP A 249 13.65 -6.30 -2.28
CA TRP A 249 14.74 -5.34 -2.48
C TRP A 249 16.02 -5.98 -3.00
N THR A 250 16.46 -7.05 -2.39
CA THR A 250 17.73 -7.71 -2.75
C THR A 250 17.70 -8.37 -4.12
N THR A 251 16.51 -8.76 -4.61
CA THR A 251 16.38 -9.49 -5.87
C THR A 251 15.86 -8.63 -7.03
N LEU A 252 14.94 -7.70 -6.78
CA LEU A 252 14.37 -6.83 -7.82
C LEU A 252 15.03 -5.45 -7.89
N GLY A 253 15.67 -5.01 -6.79
CA GLY A 253 16.34 -3.71 -6.71
C GLY A 253 15.40 -2.50 -6.74
N THR A 254 14.09 -2.71 -6.54
CA THR A 254 13.08 -1.65 -6.53
C THR A 254 11.94 -1.96 -5.57
N PHE A 255 11.35 -0.90 -5.02
CA PHE A 255 10.07 -0.97 -4.29
C PHE A 255 8.91 -0.36 -5.09
N SER A 256 9.18 0.31 -6.21
CA SER A 256 8.15 0.95 -7.04
C SER A 256 7.27 -0.10 -7.71
N PHE A 257 5.96 0.12 -7.73
CA PHE A 257 5.03 -0.73 -8.46
C PHE A 257 5.13 -0.53 -9.96
N ALA A 258 5.23 0.72 -10.41
CA ALA A 258 5.37 1.07 -11.82
C ALA A 258 6.83 1.26 -12.21
N ASP A 259 7.07 1.21 -13.52
CA ASP A 259 8.36 1.52 -14.11
C ASP A 259 8.73 2.98 -13.89
N VAL A 260 9.98 3.21 -13.53
CA VAL A 260 10.57 4.56 -13.50
C VAL A 260 11.09 4.88 -14.90
N LYS A 261 10.56 5.96 -15.48
CA LYS A 261 10.88 6.42 -16.83
C LYS A 261 11.67 7.72 -16.78
N ASP A 262 12.55 7.93 -17.77
CA ASP A 262 13.21 9.21 -18.01
C ASP A 262 12.26 10.24 -18.66
N ALA A 263 12.79 11.45 -18.93
CA ALA A 263 12.04 12.52 -19.58
C ALA A 263 11.62 12.18 -21.02
N GLU A 264 12.33 11.26 -21.65
CA GLU A 264 12.11 10.77 -23.01
C GLU A 264 11.11 9.58 -23.04
N GLY A 265 10.73 9.05 -21.86
CA GLY A 265 9.78 7.95 -21.71
C GLY A 265 10.40 6.54 -21.72
N HIS A 266 11.71 6.43 -21.77
CA HIS A 266 12.41 5.15 -21.68
C HIS A 266 12.40 4.63 -20.24
N VAL A 267 12.25 3.31 -20.08
CA VAL A 267 12.30 2.66 -18.77
C VAL A 267 13.74 2.64 -18.24
N VAL A 268 14.02 3.46 -17.23
CA VAL A 268 15.32 3.49 -16.54
C VAL A 268 15.42 2.38 -15.51
N ARG A 269 14.30 2.11 -14.83
CA ARG A 269 14.22 1.04 -13.82
C ARG A 269 12.85 0.37 -13.90
N PRO A 270 12.80 -0.95 -14.15
CA PRO A 270 11.53 -1.67 -14.18
C PRO A 270 10.92 -1.74 -12.79
N GLY A 271 9.61 -1.56 -12.71
CA GLY A 271 8.85 -1.70 -11.48
C GLY A 271 8.58 -3.16 -11.12
N ILE A 272 8.00 -3.39 -9.93
CA ILE A 272 7.65 -4.74 -9.49
C ILE A 272 6.69 -5.41 -10.46
N PHE A 273 5.68 -4.67 -10.97
CA PHE A 273 4.65 -5.26 -11.81
C PHE A 273 5.19 -5.71 -13.18
N SER A 274 6.06 -4.95 -13.80
CA SER A 274 6.67 -5.32 -15.08
C SER A 274 7.66 -6.49 -14.93
N GLN A 275 8.31 -6.62 -13.77
CA GLN A 275 9.23 -7.74 -13.51
C GLN A 275 8.51 -9.07 -13.23
N VAL A 276 7.27 -9.05 -12.71
CA VAL A 276 6.51 -10.27 -12.36
C VAL A 276 5.44 -10.65 -13.38
N ARG A 277 5.14 -9.78 -14.37
CA ARG A 277 4.18 -10.02 -15.42
C ARG A 277 4.88 -10.06 -16.77
N PRO A 278 4.66 -11.07 -17.61
CA PRO A 278 5.24 -11.10 -18.94
C PRO A 278 4.69 -9.95 -19.80
N ALA A 279 5.54 -9.40 -20.67
CA ALA A 279 5.15 -8.32 -21.59
C ALA A 279 4.10 -8.78 -22.63
N GLU A 280 3.97 -10.06 -22.88
CA GLU A 280 3.12 -10.66 -23.92
C GLU A 280 1.67 -10.97 -23.46
N GLY A 281 1.12 -10.17 -22.57
CA GLY A 281 -0.33 -10.22 -22.25
C GLY A 281 -0.82 -11.50 -21.53
N GLY A 282 0.08 -12.35 -21.07
CA GLY A 282 -0.26 -13.52 -20.25
C GLY A 282 -0.66 -13.13 -18.82
N HIS A 283 -1.70 -13.78 -18.28
CA HIS A 283 -2.10 -13.60 -16.89
C HIS A 283 -1.20 -14.36 -15.89
N ALA A 284 -0.33 -15.24 -16.37
CA ALA A 284 0.58 -16.01 -15.54
C ALA A 284 1.70 -15.12 -14.98
N LEU A 285 1.93 -15.22 -13.68
CA LEU A 285 3.06 -14.55 -13.02
C LEU A 285 4.33 -15.36 -13.30
N ILE A 286 5.39 -14.66 -13.67
CA ILE A 286 6.72 -15.24 -13.86
C ILE A 286 7.62 -15.01 -12.66
N VAL A 287 8.63 -15.87 -12.50
CA VAL A 287 9.70 -15.63 -11.53
C VAL A 287 10.63 -14.56 -12.11
N PRO A 288 10.83 -13.41 -11.40
CA PRO A 288 11.70 -12.35 -11.87
C PRO A 288 13.14 -12.80 -12.07
N ASP A 289 13.82 -12.24 -13.07
CA ASP A 289 15.20 -12.55 -13.41
C ASP A 289 16.17 -12.36 -12.23
N GLY A 290 15.94 -11.31 -11.43
CA GLY A 290 16.74 -11.07 -10.23
C GLY A 290 16.65 -12.20 -9.20
N MET A 291 15.44 -12.78 -9.02
CA MET A 291 15.24 -13.94 -8.13
C MET A 291 15.90 -15.21 -8.69
N VAL A 292 15.83 -15.40 -10.00
CA VAL A 292 16.48 -16.55 -10.67
C VAL A 292 18.00 -16.45 -10.49
N LYS A 293 18.60 -15.29 -10.78
CA LYS A 293 20.03 -15.05 -10.62
C LYS A 293 20.49 -15.19 -9.16
N ALA A 294 19.70 -14.67 -8.23
CA ALA A 294 19.99 -14.78 -6.79
C ALA A 294 19.96 -16.24 -6.31
N ALA A 295 19.07 -17.06 -6.83
CA ALA A 295 19.02 -18.48 -6.51
C ALA A 295 20.11 -19.31 -7.20
N ALA A 296 20.61 -18.85 -8.37
CA ALA A 296 21.64 -19.52 -9.16
C ALA A 296 23.04 -18.94 -8.93
N GLN A 297 23.33 -18.38 -7.76
CA GLN A 297 24.60 -17.64 -7.48
C GLN A 297 25.85 -18.43 -7.82
N ASP A 298 25.88 -19.73 -7.54
CA ASP A 298 27.03 -20.59 -7.85
C ASP A 298 27.27 -20.74 -9.36
N GLU A 299 26.20 -20.87 -10.14
CA GLU A 299 26.28 -20.96 -11.61
C GLU A 299 26.67 -19.60 -12.21
N VAL A 300 26.09 -18.52 -11.71
CA VAL A 300 26.49 -17.14 -12.08
C VAL A 300 27.97 -16.93 -11.81
N ALA A 301 28.48 -17.34 -10.64
CA ALA A 301 29.90 -17.19 -10.31
C ALA A 301 30.82 -18.02 -11.23
N LYS A 302 30.41 -19.23 -11.66
CA LYS A 302 31.14 -20.04 -12.63
C LYS A 302 31.22 -19.34 -13.98
N ILE A 303 30.11 -18.81 -14.50
CA ILE A 303 30.07 -18.10 -15.79
C ILE A 303 30.95 -16.84 -15.72
N VAL A 304 30.86 -16.04 -14.67
CA VAL A 304 31.63 -14.82 -14.50
C VAL A 304 33.14 -15.11 -14.46
N ARG A 305 33.57 -16.20 -13.79
CA ARG A 305 34.98 -16.63 -13.75
C ARG A 305 35.47 -17.16 -15.11
N ALA A 306 34.61 -17.83 -15.87
CA ALA A 306 34.96 -18.44 -17.16
C ALA A 306 34.98 -17.41 -18.31
N THR A 307 34.25 -16.29 -18.18
CA THR A 307 34.03 -15.34 -19.27
C THR A 307 34.81 -14.05 -19.00
N PRO A 308 35.91 -13.79 -19.74
CA PRO A 308 36.69 -12.55 -19.59
C PRO A 308 35.91 -11.35 -20.14
N GLY A 309 35.82 -10.29 -19.32
CA GLY A 309 35.15 -9.03 -19.67
C GLY A 309 33.76 -8.94 -19.12
N HIS A 310 33.50 -7.86 -18.32
CA HIS A 310 32.25 -7.65 -17.56
C HIS A 310 30.99 -7.73 -18.45
N LEU A 311 30.98 -7.04 -19.59
CA LEU A 311 29.79 -7.01 -20.48
C LEU A 311 29.48 -8.38 -21.09
N ARG A 312 30.53 -9.16 -21.45
CA ARG A 312 30.39 -10.51 -21.98
C ARG A 312 29.86 -11.47 -20.90
N ALA A 313 30.38 -11.35 -19.69
CA ALA A 313 29.91 -12.17 -18.57
C ALA A 313 28.44 -11.88 -18.22
N VAL A 314 28.04 -10.61 -18.22
CA VAL A 314 26.62 -10.24 -18.02
C VAL A 314 25.73 -10.84 -19.12
N ALA A 315 26.10 -10.70 -20.39
CA ALA A 315 25.35 -11.25 -21.51
C ALA A 315 25.26 -12.79 -21.44
N ALA A 316 26.32 -13.47 -21.03
CA ALA A 316 26.33 -14.92 -20.87
C ALA A 316 25.41 -15.38 -19.71
N VAL A 317 25.38 -14.64 -18.61
CA VAL A 317 24.43 -14.91 -17.50
C VAL A 317 22.99 -14.69 -17.95
N GLU A 318 22.71 -13.57 -18.66
CA GLU A 318 21.36 -13.27 -19.14
C GLU A 318 20.83 -14.37 -20.08
N ALA A 319 21.68 -14.94 -20.93
CA ALA A 319 21.30 -16.01 -21.85
C ALA A 319 20.88 -17.32 -21.13
N GLU A 320 21.37 -17.56 -19.91
CA GLU A 320 21.04 -18.78 -19.14
C GLU A 320 19.81 -18.60 -18.22
N VAL A 321 19.38 -17.36 -17.97
CA VAL A 321 18.24 -17.10 -17.06
C VAL A 321 16.96 -17.83 -17.46
N PRO A 322 16.54 -17.91 -18.74
CA PRO A 322 15.33 -18.65 -19.12
C PRO A 322 15.42 -20.14 -18.74
N ARG A 323 16.58 -20.77 -19.00
CA ARG A 323 16.84 -22.16 -18.65
C ARG A 323 16.79 -22.41 -17.15
N TRP A 324 17.43 -21.56 -16.35
CA TRP A 324 17.38 -21.68 -14.89
C TRP A 324 15.95 -21.49 -14.35
N ARG A 325 15.18 -20.59 -14.95
CA ARG A 325 13.77 -20.40 -14.60
C ARG A 325 12.94 -21.68 -14.86
N GLU A 326 13.13 -22.33 -16.01
CA GLU A 326 12.50 -23.60 -16.32
C GLU A 326 12.89 -24.73 -15.34
N MET A 327 14.12 -24.69 -14.84
CA MET A 327 14.60 -25.60 -13.80
C MET A 327 14.05 -25.28 -12.41
N GLY A 328 13.27 -24.21 -12.25
CA GLY A 328 12.62 -23.81 -10.98
C GLY A 328 13.47 -22.91 -10.08
N TYR A 329 14.60 -22.39 -10.55
CA TYR A 329 15.38 -21.45 -9.77
C TYR A 329 14.59 -20.16 -9.47
N GLY A 330 14.78 -19.60 -8.28
CA GLY A 330 14.10 -18.40 -7.83
C GLY A 330 12.67 -18.59 -7.31
N TYR A 331 12.02 -19.75 -7.56
CA TYR A 331 10.67 -19.99 -7.10
C TYR A 331 10.56 -19.96 -5.57
N GLY A 332 11.54 -20.50 -4.85
CA GLY A 332 11.61 -20.45 -3.39
C GLY A 332 11.67 -19.01 -2.84
N LEU A 333 12.45 -18.13 -3.48
CA LEU A 333 12.54 -16.71 -3.11
C LEU A 333 11.22 -15.98 -3.39
N LEU A 334 10.58 -16.26 -4.52
CA LEU A 334 9.27 -15.72 -4.85
C LEU A 334 8.20 -16.13 -3.83
N MET A 335 8.20 -17.41 -3.42
CA MET A 335 7.29 -17.91 -2.39
C MET A 335 7.58 -17.29 -1.02
N LEU A 336 8.86 -17.13 -0.66
CA LEU A 336 9.24 -16.48 0.58
C LEU A 336 8.79 -15.01 0.62
N ALA A 337 8.98 -14.27 -0.47
CA ALA A 337 8.51 -12.88 -0.57
C ALA A 337 6.99 -12.78 -0.43
N ARG A 338 6.23 -13.65 -1.14
CA ARG A 338 4.76 -13.67 -1.08
C ARG A 338 4.23 -14.04 0.28
N LEU A 339 4.77 -15.11 0.88
CA LEU A 339 4.37 -15.57 2.21
C LEU A 339 4.73 -14.53 3.27
N GLY A 340 5.88 -13.88 3.13
CA GLY A 340 6.29 -12.80 4.03
C GLY A 340 5.28 -11.64 4.02
N ILE A 341 4.92 -11.13 2.85
CA ILE A 341 3.91 -10.07 2.72
C ILE A 341 2.55 -10.55 3.25
N PHE A 342 2.17 -11.79 2.94
CA PHE A 342 0.91 -12.38 3.39
C PHE A 342 0.84 -12.55 4.91
N CYS A 343 1.96 -12.79 5.59
CA CYS A 343 2.02 -12.82 7.07
C CYS A 343 1.56 -11.50 7.69
N GLY A 344 1.95 -10.35 7.10
CA GLY A 344 1.43 -9.05 7.51
C GLY A 344 -0.10 -8.99 7.44
N CYS A 345 -0.67 -9.49 6.33
CA CYS A 345 -2.13 -9.53 6.13
C CYS A 345 -2.82 -10.43 7.16
N ILE A 346 -2.26 -11.61 7.47
CA ILE A 346 -2.79 -12.55 8.48
C ILE A 346 -2.84 -11.90 9.85
N GLY A 347 -1.75 -11.24 10.27
CA GLY A 347 -1.68 -10.55 11.56
C GLY A 347 -2.74 -9.47 11.71
N LYS A 348 -2.91 -8.63 10.67
CA LYS A 348 -3.86 -7.53 10.68
C LYS A 348 -5.32 -7.97 10.63
N SER A 349 -5.58 -9.11 9.95
CA SER A 349 -6.94 -9.65 9.77
C SER A 349 -7.33 -10.62 10.89
N ALA A 350 -6.49 -10.80 11.90
CA ALA A 350 -6.69 -11.75 13.00
C ALA A 350 -7.07 -13.16 12.49
N GLN A 351 -6.40 -13.62 11.42
CA GLN A 351 -6.62 -14.95 10.87
C GLN A 351 -5.89 -16.01 11.70
N PHE A 352 -6.45 -17.23 11.73
CA PHE A 352 -5.75 -18.37 12.35
C PHE A 352 -4.35 -18.54 11.75
N PRO A 353 -3.29 -18.75 12.57
CA PRO A 353 -3.29 -18.92 14.04
C PRO A 353 -3.11 -17.63 14.86
N LEU A 354 -3.11 -16.45 14.25
CA LEU A 354 -2.83 -15.14 14.86
C LEU A 354 -4.11 -14.39 15.30
N HIS A 355 -5.15 -15.09 15.76
CA HIS A 355 -6.44 -14.49 16.19
C HIS A 355 -6.53 -14.26 17.71
#